data_b129e22485747a452a6227b61976adf2
#
_entry.id   b129e22485747a452a6227b61976adf2
#
_cell.length_a   1.000
_cell.length_b   1.000
_cell.length_c   1.000
_cell.angle_alpha   90.00
_cell.angle_beta   90.00
_cell.angle_gamma   90.00
#
_symmetry.space_group_name_H-M   'P 1'
#
loop_
_entity.id
_entity.type
_entity.pdbx_description
1 polymer ?
#
loop_
_entity_poly.entity_id
_entity_poly.type
_entity_poly.pdbx_seq_one_letter_code
_entity_poly.pdbx_strand_id
1 'polypeptide(L)'
;MLSVSESLLLIKDNLKSLGIEHDNFQSETKIVENNEVQKVVNKLKEKKYIFTGKIKAPMNEKKEDWVEREQLLFKSSDFGDDKDRALQKSDGSWTYFASDVAYHNNKLERKFDVLINILGADHAGYIKRITSSVEALSGEKNKLVCKVSQLVKLIKEGKPFKMSKRKGDYITVDDLIKEVGKDATRFIMLSRTSDVELDFDFDKVKEKSKDNPLYYVQYSYARISSVFRHINKNINDEISIKNYDFNYSNEEIKIIQKLSQWPLVIEIATNKLEPHRIPTYLYELASEFHSYWNLGKDD
;
A
#
# COMPACT_ATOMS: atom_id res chain seq x y z
N MET A 1 19.79 -11.15 -19.00
CA MET A 1 19.34 -11.91 -17.83
C MET A 1 20.03 -11.49 -16.53
N LEU A 2 21.37 -11.35 -16.49
CA LEU A 2 22.09 -10.91 -15.28
C LEU A 2 21.57 -9.60 -14.67
N SER A 3 21.28 -8.59 -15.49
CA SER A 3 20.79 -7.28 -14.99
C SER A 3 19.42 -7.34 -14.30
N VAL A 4 18.52 -8.21 -14.72
CA VAL A 4 17.18 -8.36 -14.10
C VAL A 4 17.29 -9.05 -12.75
N SER A 5 18.09 -10.11 -12.64
CA SER A 5 18.32 -10.80 -11.37
C SER A 5 19.01 -9.91 -10.33
N GLU A 6 20.01 -9.15 -10.74
CA GLU A 6 20.70 -8.19 -9.86
C GLU A 6 19.75 -7.06 -9.39
N SER A 7 18.95 -6.51 -10.30
CA SER A 7 17.94 -5.52 -9.94
C SER A 7 16.90 -6.06 -8.97
N LEU A 8 16.48 -7.32 -9.15
CA LEU A 8 15.54 -7.98 -8.24
C LEU A 8 16.14 -8.23 -6.85
N LEU A 9 17.43 -8.59 -6.77
CA LEU A 9 18.13 -8.71 -5.50
C LEU A 9 18.17 -7.36 -4.77
N LEU A 10 18.54 -6.30 -5.46
CA LEU A 10 18.54 -4.94 -4.89
C LEU A 10 17.15 -4.53 -4.37
N ILE A 11 16.09 -4.82 -5.14
CA ILE A 11 14.70 -4.55 -4.70
C ILE A 11 14.37 -5.34 -3.42
N LYS A 12 14.72 -6.61 -3.35
CA LYS A 12 14.49 -7.44 -2.17
C LYS A 12 15.24 -6.93 -0.95
N ASP A 13 16.49 -6.52 -1.11
CA ASP A 13 17.31 -5.98 -0.03
C ASP A 13 16.74 -4.63 0.48
N ASN A 14 16.32 -3.75 -0.42
CA ASN A 14 15.65 -2.49 -0.06
C ASN A 14 14.32 -2.73 0.69
N LEU A 15 13.51 -3.68 0.23
CA LEU A 15 12.28 -4.05 0.93
C LEU A 15 12.56 -4.62 2.31
N LYS A 16 13.54 -5.52 2.43
CA LYS A 16 13.96 -6.13 3.70
C LYS A 16 14.47 -5.07 4.67
N SER A 17 15.24 -4.09 4.21
CA SER A 17 15.71 -2.99 5.05
C SER A 17 14.56 -2.14 5.61
N LEU A 18 13.42 -2.03 4.88
CA LEU A 18 12.16 -1.48 5.36
C LEU A 18 11.36 -2.44 6.24
N GLY A 19 11.80 -3.70 6.41
CA GLY A 19 11.06 -4.76 7.11
C GLY A 19 9.82 -5.21 6.34
N ILE A 20 9.92 -5.24 5.01
CA ILE A 20 8.89 -5.74 4.09
C ILE A 20 9.42 -6.99 3.42
N GLU A 21 8.72 -8.10 3.57
CA GLU A 21 9.03 -9.36 2.92
C GLU A 21 7.84 -9.78 2.06
N HIS A 22 8.11 -10.15 0.81
CA HIS A 22 7.11 -10.64 -0.11
C HIS A 22 7.26 -12.15 -0.28
N ASP A 23 6.17 -12.89 -0.16
CA ASP A 23 6.14 -14.34 -0.33
C ASP A 23 6.38 -14.76 -1.78
N ASN A 24 5.99 -13.92 -2.74
CA ASN A 24 6.07 -14.25 -4.15
C ASN A 24 6.47 -13.05 -5.02
N PHE A 25 7.43 -13.29 -5.93
CA PHE A 25 7.81 -12.38 -7.00
C PHE A 25 7.48 -13.05 -8.34
N GLN A 26 6.42 -12.59 -8.98
CA GLN A 26 5.96 -13.16 -10.24
C GLN A 26 6.68 -12.52 -11.43
N SER A 27 7.25 -13.35 -12.30
CA SER A 27 7.86 -12.91 -13.55
C SER A 27 6.80 -12.80 -14.66
N GLU A 28 6.71 -11.65 -15.32
CA GLU A 28 5.86 -11.47 -16.50
C GLU A 28 6.29 -12.37 -17.65
N THR A 29 7.60 -12.52 -17.87
CA THR A 29 8.15 -13.41 -18.88
C THR A 29 7.63 -14.85 -18.71
N LYS A 30 7.62 -15.35 -17.46
CA LYS A 30 7.11 -16.71 -17.18
C LYS A 30 5.61 -16.85 -17.47
N ILE A 31 4.82 -15.80 -17.28
CA ILE A 31 3.37 -15.79 -17.62
C ILE A 31 3.21 -15.99 -19.13
N VAL A 32 4.03 -15.31 -19.92
CA VAL A 32 3.97 -15.40 -21.39
C VAL A 32 4.51 -16.76 -21.87
N GLU A 33 5.68 -17.18 -21.38
CA GLU A 33 6.32 -18.46 -21.75
C GLU A 33 5.45 -19.67 -21.40
N ASN A 34 4.72 -19.63 -20.30
CA ASN A 34 3.81 -20.69 -19.86
C ASN A 34 2.45 -20.67 -20.59
N ASN A 35 2.29 -19.84 -21.61
CA ASN A 35 1.04 -19.65 -22.35
C ASN A 35 -0.18 -19.25 -21.48
N GLU A 36 0.06 -18.60 -20.33
CA GLU A 36 -1.03 -18.18 -19.42
C GLU A 36 -1.98 -17.19 -20.09
N VAL A 37 -1.47 -16.33 -20.99
CA VAL A 37 -2.30 -15.41 -21.77
C VAL A 37 -3.29 -16.16 -22.65
N GLN A 38 -2.84 -17.18 -23.38
CA GLN A 38 -3.70 -18.00 -24.23
C GLN A 38 -4.74 -18.77 -23.41
N LYS A 39 -4.35 -19.30 -22.25
CA LYS A 39 -5.27 -20.02 -21.35
C LYS A 39 -6.40 -19.11 -20.88
N VAL A 40 -6.08 -17.88 -20.43
CA VAL A 40 -7.08 -16.95 -19.94
C VAL A 40 -7.99 -16.44 -21.06
N VAL A 41 -7.44 -16.22 -22.26
CA VAL A 41 -8.23 -15.83 -23.42
C VAL A 41 -9.23 -16.94 -23.79
N ASN A 42 -8.81 -18.20 -23.77
CA ASN A 42 -9.71 -19.34 -24.01
C ASN A 42 -10.83 -19.40 -22.95
N LYS A 43 -10.49 -19.22 -21.66
CA LYS A 43 -11.46 -19.19 -20.56
C LYS A 43 -12.51 -18.09 -20.74
N LEU A 44 -12.08 -16.89 -21.15
CA LEU A 44 -13.00 -15.78 -21.41
C LEU A 44 -13.83 -16.02 -22.68
N LYS A 45 -13.26 -16.71 -23.71
CA LYS A 45 -13.96 -17.09 -24.93
C LYS A 45 -15.07 -18.11 -24.65
N GLU A 46 -14.81 -19.13 -23.84
CA GLU A 46 -15.82 -20.11 -23.38
C GLU A 46 -16.98 -19.46 -22.66
N LYS A 47 -16.70 -18.41 -21.89
CA LYS A 47 -17.71 -17.58 -21.22
C LYS A 47 -18.40 -16.58 -22.14
N LYS A 48 -18.06 -16.51 -23.44
CA LYS A 48 -18.59 -15.58 -24.44
C LYS A 48 -18.33 -14.09 -24.13
N TYR A 49 -17.28 -13.81 -23.39
CA TYR A 49 -16.85 -12.46 -23.03
C TYR A 49 -15.83 -11.85 -24.01
N ILE A 50 -15.52 -12.57 -25.09
CA ILE A 50 -14.59 -12.13 -26.15
C ILE A 50 -15.31 -12.13 -27.50
N PHE A 51 -15.00 -11.14 -28.32
CA PHE A 51 -15.47 -11.04 -29.69
C PHE A 51 -14.40 -10.38 -30.59
N THR A 52 -14.52 -10.55 -31.88
CA THR A 52 -13.72 -9.83 -32.88
C THR A 52 -14.46 -8.55 -33.29
N GLY A 53 -13.80 -7.42 -33.17
CA GLY A 53 -14.39 -6.12 -33.45
C GLY A 53 -13.33 -5.04 -33.67
N LYS A 54 -13.81 -3.82 -33.94
CA LYS A 54 -12.97 -2.64 -34.19
C LYS A 54 -13.07 -1.68 -33.02
N ILE A 55 -11.95 -1.13 -32.60
CA ILE A 55 -11.90 -0.06 -31.59
C ILE A 55 -11.89 1.28 -32.32
N LYS A 56 -12.71 2.23 -31.85
CA LYS A 56 -12.71 3.62 -32.34
C LYS A 56 -11.38 4.30 -31.98
N ALA A 57 -10.94 5.23 -32.82
CA ALA A 57 -9.75 6.02 -32.58
C ALA A 57 -9.75 6.66 -31.16
N PRO A 58 -8.61 6.69 -30.45
CA PRO A 58 -8.47 7.47 -29.24
C PRO A 58 -8.78 8.94 -29.49
N MET A 59 -9.41 9.63 -28.53
CA MET A 59 -9.78 11.04 -28.69
C MET A 59 -8.60 11.97 -29.00
N ASN A 60 -7.38 11.56 -28.67
CA ASN A 60 -6.15 12.38 -28.79
C ASN A 60 -5.32 12.07 -30.05
N GLU A 61 -5.74 11.11 -30.88
CA GLU A 61 -5.07 10.83 -32.15
C GLU A 61 -5.81 11.50 -33.30
N LYS A 62 -5.06 12.05 -34.26
CA LYS A 62 -5.65 12.58 -35.47
C LYS A 62 -6.35 11.45 -36.21
N LYS A 63 -7.66 11.62 -36.53
CA LYS A 63 -8.48 10.61 -37.21
C LYS A 63 -7.90 10.16 -38.55
N GLU A 64 -7.05 10.97 -39.16
CA GLU A 64 -6.40 10.69 -40.43
C GLU A 64 -5.32 9.61 -40.38
N ASP A 65 -4.71 9.41 -39.22
CA ASP A 65 -3.64 8.43 -39.01
C ASP A 65 -4.13 7.12 -38.38
N TRP A 66 -5.41 7.05 -37.99
CA TRP A 66 -6.01 5.87 -37.38
C TRP A 66 -6.65 4.94 -38.40
N VAL A 67 -6.09 3.75 -38.57
CA VAL A 67 -6.68 2.70 -39.37
C VAL A 67 -7.46 1.75 -38.48
N GLU A 68 -8.79 1.71 -38.63
CA GLU A 68 -9.64 0.73 -37.96
C GLU A 68 -9.27 -0.69 -38.40
N ARG A 69 -8.83 -1.51 -37.49
CA ARG A 69 -8.47 -2.92 -37.72
C ARG A 69 -9.26 -3.83 -36.81
N GLU A 70 -9.59 -5.00 -37.27
CA GLU A 70 -10.19 -6.02 -36.44
C GLU A 70 -9.19 -6.53 -35.41
N GLN A 71 -9.66 -6.63 -34.18
CA GLN A 71 -8.87 -7.04 -33.03
C GLN A 71 -9.71 -7.97 -32.15
N LEU A 72 -9.06 -8.79 -31.34
CA LEU A 72 -9.72 -9.59 -30.33
C LEU A 72 -10.02 -8.71 -29.12
N LEU A 73 -11.29 -8.52 -28.81
CA LEU A 73 -11.77 -7.60 -27.77
C LEU A 73 -12.41 -8.37 -26.62
N PHE A 74 -12.15 -7.90 -25.42
CA PHE A 74 -12.85 -8.29 -24.21
C PHE A 74 -13.99 -7.32 -23.95
N LYS A 75 -15.20 -7.83 -23.65
CA LYS A 75 -16.41 -7.08 -23.31
C LYS A 75 -16.32 -6.45 -21.93
N SER A 76 -15.35 -5.55 -21.76
CA SER A 76 -15.08 -4.91 -20.46
C SER A 76 -16.25 -4.02 -20.02
N SER A 77 -16.98 -3.45 -20.97
CA SER A 77 -18.17 -2.63 -20.72
C SER A 77 -19.31 -3.40 -20.03
N ASP A 78 -19.44 -4.70 -20.26
CA ASP A 78 -20.44 -5.54 -19.59
C ASP A 78 -20.18 -5.65 -18.07
N PHE A 79 -18.95 -5.30 -17.64
CA PHE A 79 -18.48 -5.37 -16.24
C PHE A 79 -18.14 -3.99 -15.65
N GLY A 80 -18.65 -2.90 -16.25
CA GLY A 80 -18.55 -1.55 -15.70
C GLY A 80 -17.35 -0.71 -16.15
N ASP A 81 -16.56 -1.17 -17.12
CA ASP A 81 -15.57 -0.31 -17.80
C ASP A 81 -16.26 0.67 -18.76
N ASP A 82 -15.57 1.72 -19.18
CA ASP A 82 -16.09 2.74 -20.11
C ASP A 82 -16.16 2.27 -21.56
N LYS A 83 -15.40 1.24 -21.91
CA LYS A 83 -15.36 0.63 -23.27
C LYS A 83 -14.76 -0.76 -23.26
N ASP A 84 -14.97 -1.51 -24.33
CA ASP A 84 -14.32 -2.79 -24.55
C ASP A 84 -12.82 -2.63 -24.83
N ARG A 85 -12.04 -3.64 -24.47
CA ARG A 85 -10.57 -3.58 -24.46
C ARG A 85 -9.94 -4.63 -25.36
N ALA A 86 -8.93 -4.22 -26.14
CA ALA A 86 -8.18 -5.14 -26.96
C ALA A 86 -7.30 -6.07 -26.10
N LEU A 87 -7.44 -7.36 -26.33
CA LEU A 87 -6.54 -8.39 -25.81
C LEU A 87 -5.40 -8.70 -26.79
N GLN A 88 -5.70 -8.62 -28.09
CA GLN A 88 -4.74 -8.89 -29.15
C GLN A 88 -4.69 -7.74 -30.13
N LYS A 89 -3.50 -7.37 -30.59
CA LYS A 89 -3.31 -6.36 -31.62
C LYS A 89 -3.60 -6.94 -33.00
N SER A 90 -3.69 -6.06 -34.00
CA SER A 90 -3.94 -6.46 -35.40
C SER A 90 -2.82 -7.32 -36.00
N ASP A 91 -1.61 -7.25 -35.47
CA ASP A 91 -0.47 -8.08 -35.86
C ASP A 91 -0.44 -9.46 -35.18
N GLY A 92 -1.46 -9.78 -34.39
CA GLY A 92 -1.56 -11.03 -33.64
C GLY A 92 -0.78 -11.05 -32.32
N SER A 93 -0.03 -10.02 -31.97
CA SER A 93 0.66 -9.93 -30.68
C SER A 93 -0.29 -9.58 -29.53
N TRP A 94 0.01 -10.07 -28.33
CA TRP A 94 -0.78 -9.73 -27.13
C TRP A 94 -0.57 -8.28 -26.71
N THR A 95 -1.61 -7.68 -26.18
CA THR A 95 -1.50 -6.37 -25.51
C THR A 95 -0.95 -6.55 -24.08
N TYR A 96 -0.42 -5.49 -23.50
CA TYR A 96 -0.07 -5.49 -22.06
C TYR A 96 -1.27 -5.82 -21.17
N PHE A 97 -2.46 -5.38 -21.56
CA PHE A 97 -3.69 -5.70 -20.85
C PHE A 97 -3.96 -7.23 -20.82
N ALA A 98 -3.71 -7.94 -21.92
CA ALA A 98 -3.88 -9.39 -21.94
C ALA A 98 -2.91 -10.10 -20.98
N SER A 99 -1.68 -9.64 -20.87
CA SER A 99 -0.69 -10.15 -19.89
C SER A 99 -1.14 -9.86 -18.47
N ASP A 100 -1.69 -8.68 -18.20
CA ASP A 100 -2.22 -8.32 -16.87
C ASP A 100 -3.45 -9.16 -16.50
N VAL A 101 -4.34 -9.43 -17.44
CA VAL A 101 -5.49 -10.32 -17.23
C VAL A 101 -5.01 -11.74 -16.89
N ALA A 102 -3.99 -12.25 -17.57
CA ALA A 102 -3.40 -13.54 -17.28
C ALA A 102 -2.74 -13.55 -15.88
N TYR A 103 -2.05 -12.49 -15.51
CA TYR A 103 -1.48 -12.36 -14.16
C TYR A 103 -2.55 -12.35 -13.07
N HIS A 104 -3.68 -11.67 -13.30
CA HIS A 104 -4.78 -11.67 -12.33
C HIS A 104 -5.50 -13.02 -12.27
N ASN A 105 -5.60 -13.75 -13.39
CA ASN A 105 -6.07 -15.15 -13.33
C ASN A 105 -5.13 -16.02 -12.49
N ASN A 106 -3.82 -15.86 -12.60
CA ASN A 106 -2.86 -16.53 -11.75
C ASN A 106 -3.04 -16.18 -10.25
N LYS A 107 -3.37 -14.92 -9.93
CA LYS A 107 -3.75 -14.54 -8.56
C LYS A 107 -5.02 -15.23 -8.08
N LEU A 108 -6.05 -15.35 -8.93
CA LEU A 108 -7.29 -16.05 -8.60
C LEU A 108 -7.05 -17.54 -8.31
N GLU A 109 -6.14 -18.18 -9.04
CA GLU A 109 -5.76 -19.59 -8.84
C GLU A 109 -5.08 -19.85 -7.49
N ARG A 110 -4.54 -18.82 -6.84
CA ARG A 110 -4.01 -18.90 -5.46
C ARG A 110 -5.11 -18.95 -4.39
N LYS A 111 -6.39 -18.75 -4.75
CA LYS A 111 -7.58 -18.91 -3.89
C LYS A 111 -7.63 -17.97 -2.69
N PHE A 112 -7.12 -16.77 -2.80
CA PHE A 112 -7.35 -15.74 -1.79
C PHE A 112 -8.79 -15.23 -1.85
N ASP A 113 -9.36 -14.87 -0.70
CA ASP A 113 -10.72 -14.33 -0.61
C ASP A 113 -10.82 -12.96 -1.28
N VAL A 114 -9.82 -12.12 -1.09
CA VAL A 114 -9.75 -10.78 -1.66
C VAL A 114 -8.39 -10.57 -2.31
N LEU A 115 -8.38 -10.02 -3.52
CA LEU A 115 -7.17 -9.54 -4.18
C LEU A 115 -7.07 -8.03 -3.96
N ILE A 116 -5.89 -7.53 -3.62
CA ILE A 116 -5.64 -6.10 -3.42
C ILE A 116 -4.50 -5.67 -4.33
N ASN A 117 -4.76 -4.69 -5.19
CA ASN A 117 -3.73 -4.01 -5.97
C ASN A 117 -3.43 -2.63 -5.36
N ILE A 118 -2.15 -2.34 -5.15
CA ILE A 118 -1.69 -0.99 -4.80
C ILE A 118 -1.11 -0.37 -6.07
N LEU A 119 -1.70 0.72 -6.53
CA LEU A 119 -1.37 1.37 -7.80
C LEU A 119 -0.96 2.84 -7.55
N GLY A 120 0.01 3.33 -8.30
CA GLY A 120 0.29 4.76 -8.33
C GLY A 120 -0.86 5.57 -8.94
N ALA A 121 -0.95 6.85 -8.62
CA ALA A 121 -2.02 7.73 -9.09
C ALA A 121 -2.11 7.84 -10.63
N ASP A 122 -0.98 7.69 -11.31
CA ASP A 122 -0.87 7.64 -12.78
C ASP A 122 -1.60 6.42 -13.40
N HIS A 123 -1.85 5.38 -12.62
CA HIS A 123 -2.59 4.18 -13.02
C HIS A 123 -4.08 4.20 -12.65
N ALA A 124 -4.62 5.28 -12.10
CA ALA A 124 -6.03 5.37 -11.68
C ALA A 124 -7.01 5.05 -12.85
N GLY A 125 -6.70 5.50 -14.08
CA GLY A 125 -7.49 5.18 -15.27
C GLY A 125 -7.45 3.71 -15.71
N TYR A 126 -6.58 2.90 -15.09
CA TYR A 126 -6.45 1.47 -15.39
C TYR A 126 -7.38 0.58 -14.54
N ILE A 127 -7.89 1.10 -13.44
CA ILE A 127 -8.62 0.34 -12.42
C ILE A 127 -9.83 -0.36 -13.00
N LYS A 128 -10.71 0.38 -13.71
CA LYS A 128 -11.96 -0.18 -14.22
C LYS A 128 -11.74 -1.39 -15.14
N ARG A 129 -10.76 -1.29 -16.06
CA ARG A 129 -10.47 -2.38 -17.00
C ARG A 129 -9.95 -3.64 -16.31
N ILE A 130 -9.12 -3.50 -15.26
CA ILE A 130 -8.58 -4.66 -14.57
C ILE A 130 -9.60 -5.28 -13.61
N THR A 131 -10.38 -4.48 -12.89
CA THR A 131 -11.46 -4.98 -12.04
C THR A 131 -12.53 -5.70 -12.85
N SER A 132 -12.92 -5.16 -14.02
CA SER A 132 -13.84 -5.81 -14.97
C SER A 132 -13.34 -7.18 -15.41
N SER A 133 -12.05 -7.32 -15.72
CA SER A 133 -11.49 -8.60 -16.14
C SER A 133 -11.48 -9.63 -15.01
N VAL A 134 -11.19 -9.20 -13.78
CA VAL A 134 -11.21 -10.08 -12.60
C VAL A 134 -12.64 -10.53 -12.28
N GLU A 135 -13.63 -9.63 -12.36
CA GLU A 135 -15.04 -9.97 -12.18
C GLU A 135 -15.50 -10.98 -13.25
N ALA A 136 -15.15 -10.77 -14.52
CA ALA A 136 -15.47 -11.71 -15.61
C ALA A 136 -14.87 -13.10 -15.39
N LEU A 137 -13.62 -13.17 -14.86
CA LEU A 137 -12.93 -14.43 -14.62
C LEU A 137 -13.46 -15.17 -13.40
N SER A 138 -13.66 -14.47 -12.29
CA SER A 138 -14.10 -15.04 -11.00
C SER A 138 -15.62 -15.26 -10.93
N GLY A 139 -16.41 -14.40 -11.56
CA GLY A 139 -17.84 -14.29 -11.34
C GLY A 139 -18.22 -13.53 -10.07
N GLU A 140 -17.25 -12.95 -9.36
CA GLU A 140 -17.45 -12.28 -8.07
C GLU A 140 -17.18 -10.78 -8.20
N LYS A 141 -18.18 -9.95 -7.87
CA LYS A 141 -17.99 -8.49 -7.72
C LYS A 141 -17.04 -8.21 -6.56
N ASN A 142 -16.22 -7.17 -6.71
CA ASN A 142 -15.28 -6.72 -5.68
C ASN A 142 -14.23 -7.77 -5.25
N LYS A 143 -14.03 -8.83 -6.04
CA LYS A 143 -12.94 -9.78 -5.82
C LYS A 143 -11.57 -9.10 -5.86
N LEU A 144 -11.43 -8.06 -6.68
CA LEU A 144 -10.25 -7.22 -6.75
C LEU A 144 -10.57 -5.82 -6.21
N VAL A 145 -9.84 -5.40 -5.20
CA VAL A 145 -9.84 -4.03 -4.65
C VAL A 145 -8.57 -3.32 -5.11
N CYS A 146 -8.72 -2.15 -5.71
CA CYS A 146 -7.59 -1.31 -6.09
C CYS A 146 -7.49 -0.12 -5.12
N LYS A 147 -6.33 0.06 -4.50
CA LYS A 147 -5.97 1.24 -3.71
C LYS A 147 -5.00 2.10 -4.51
N VAL A 148 -5.29 3.39 -4.60
CA VAL A 148 -4.41 4.34 -5.28
C VAL A 148 -3.48 4.97 -4.25
N SER A 149 -2.19 5.00 -4.57
CA SER A 149 -1.18 5.71 -3.77
C SER A 149 -0.80 7.00 -4.48
N GLN A 150 -0.98 8.12 -3.79
CA GLN A 150 -0.60 9.44 -4.28
C GLN A 150 0.91 9.67 -4.18
N LEU A 151 1.36 10.76 -4.79
CA LEU A 151 2.76 11.13 -4.79
C LEU A 151 3.23 11.52 -3.39
N VAL A 152 4.48 11.14 -3.08
CA VAL A 152 5.22 11.63 -1.92
C VAL A 152 6.16 12.73 -2.39
N LYS A 153 6.03 13.93 -1.81
CA LYS A 153 6.91 15.06 -2.03
C LYS A 153 8.00 15.04 -0.96
N LEU A 154 9.24 14.96 -1.38
CA LEU A 154 10.37 15.03 -0.46
C LEU A 154 10.76 16.50 -0.24
N ILE A 155 10.89 16.90 1.04
CA ILE A 155 11.27 18.26 1.44
C ILE A 155 12.54 18.16 2.29
N LYS A 156 13.55 18.96 1.94
CA LYS A 156 14.81 19.06 2.65
C LYS A 156 15.20 20.52 2.78
N GLU A 157 15.60 20.96 3.98
CA GLU A 157 15.93 22.37 4.27
C GLU A 157 14.80 23.34 3.86
N GLY A 158 13.54 22.94 4.12
CA GLY A 158 12.35 23.72 3.78
C GLY A 158 12.05 23.86 2.27
N LYS A 159 12.77 23.14 1.40
CA LYS A 159 12.58 23.20 -0.06
C LYS A 159 12.22 21.84 -0.64
N PRO A 160 11.34 21.80 -1.66
CA PRO A 160 11.05 20.56 -2.36
C PRO A 160 12.31 20.00 -3.03
N PHE A 161 12.64 18.74 -2.72
CA PHE A 161 13.72 18.02 -3.38
C PHE A 161 13.22 17.47 -4.72
N LYS A 162 13.70 18.06 -5.81
CA LYS A 162 13.32 17.64 -7.17
C LYS A 162 14.21 16.49 -7.64
N MET A 163 13.65 15.30 -7.68
CA MET A 163 14.33 14.14 -8.27
C MET A 163 14.43 14.28 -9.80
N SER A 164 15.62 14.04 -10.35
CA SER A 164 15.87 14.04 -11.78
C SER A 164 16.74 12.86 -12.19
N LYS A 165 16.14 11.85 -12.80
CA LYS A 165 16.87 10.68 -13.33
C LYS A 165 17.98 11.08 -14.32
N ARG A 166 17.76 12.15 -15.12
CA ARG A 166 18.73 12.62 -16.11
C ARG A 166 19.98 13.29 -15.49
N LYS A 167 19.83 13.89 -14.30
CA LYS A 167 20.91 14.55 -13.57
C LYS A 167 21.55 13.65 -12.51
N GLY A 168 21.01 12.45 -12.28
CA GLY A 168 21.44 11.57 -11.20
C GLY A 168 20.97 12.01 -9.80
N ASP A 169 20.16 13.07 -9.72
CA ASP A 169 19.62 13.57 -8.46
C ASP A 169 18.35 12.77 -8.10
N TYR A 170 18.52 11.69 -7.37
CA TYR A 170 17.40 10.91 -6.82
C TYR A 170 17.79 10.37 -5.45
N ILE A 171 16.79 10.24 -4.59
CA ILE A 171 16.94 9.63 -3.27
C ILE A 171 16.45 8.19 -3.37
N THR A 172 17.33 7.27 -3.04
CA THR A 172 16.98 5.84 -2.97
C THR A 172 16.29 5.52 -1.64
N VAL A 173 15.66 4.35 -1.55
CA VAL A 173 15.13 3.83 -0.28
C VAL A 173 16.23 3.68 0.76
N ASP A 174 17.41 3.26 0.33
CA ASP A 174 18.59 3.11 1.20
C ASP A 174 19.06 4.46 1.75
N ASP A 175 19.10 5.52 0.92
CA ASP A 175 19.42 6.87 1.37
C ASP A 175 18.40 7.39 2.38
N LEU A 176 17.11 7.14 2.13
CA LEU A 176 16.04 7.52 3.04
C LEU A 176 16.19 6.85 4.41
N ILE A 177 16.45 5.53 4.42
CA ILE A 177 16.64 4.78 5.65
C ILE A 177 17.90 5.23 6.41
N LYS A 178 19.00 5.50 5.70
CA LYS A 178 20.23 6.03 6.31
C LYS A 178 20.02 7.41 6.94
N GLU A 179 19.18 8.23 6.34
CA GLU A 179 18.96 9.61 6.80
C GLU A 179 18.00 9.71 7.99
N VAL A 180 16.88 8.97 7.98
CA VAL A 180 15.84 9.09 9.01
C VAL A 180 15.56 7.80 9.78
N GLY A 181 16.07 6.67 9.32
CA GLY A 181 15.83 5.35 9.90
C GLY A 181 14.54 4.68 9.37
N LYS A 182 14.50 3.36 9.56
CA LYS A 182 13.40 2.50 9.13
C LYS A 182 12.05 2.89 9.77
N ASP A 183 12.04 3.07 11.09
CA ASP A 183 10.81 3.31 11.84
C ASP A 183 10.16 4.64 11.45
N ALA A 184 10.98 5.69 11.31
CA ALA A 184 10.51 7.00 10.87
C ALA A 184 9.95 6.95 9.44
N THR A 185 10.67 6.27 8.53
CA THR A 185 10.20 6.07 7.15
C THR A 185 8.82 5.40 7.14
N ARG A 186 8.68 4.27 7.82
CA ARG A 186 7.41 3.51 7.85
C ARG A 186 6.29 4.28 8.51
N PHE A 187 6.55 4.87 9.69
CA PHE A 187 5.51 5.58 10.45
C PHE A 187 4.96 6.77 9.66
N ILE A 188 5.85 7.60 9.10
CA ILE A 188 5.43 8.79 8.36
C ILE A 188 4.73 8.41 7.05
N MET A 189 5.25 7.44 6.30
CA MET A 189 4.62 6.95 5.07
C MET A 189 3.20 6.39 5.32
N LEU A 190 2.96 5.80 6.48
CA LEU A 190 1.66 5.24 6.87
C LEU A 190 0.78 6.22 7.66
N SER A 191 1.24 7.44 7.94
CA SER A 191 0.48 8.40 8.78
C SER A 191 -0.71 9.06 8.09
N ARG A 192 -0.83 8.91 6.77
CA ARG A 192 -1.92 9.47 5.96
C ARG A 192 -2.61 8.39 5.14
N THR A 193 -3.80 8.71 4.66
CA THR A 193 -4.51 7.88 3.68
C THR A 193 -3.73 7.83 2.37
N SER A 194 -3.77 6.71 1.67
CA SER A 194 -3.00 6.52 0.44
C SER A 194 -3.43 7.43 -0.72
N ASP A 195 -4.64 7.96 -0.67
CA ASP A 195 -5.26 8.83 -1.69
C ASP A 195 -4.93 10.34 -1.49
N VAL A 196 -4.16 10.68 -0.47
CA VAL A 196 -3.71 12.04 -0.18
C VAL A 196 -2.21 12.15 -0.37
N GLU A 197 -1.77 13.23 -1.04
CA GLU A 197 -0.33 13.54 -1.18
C GLU A 197 0.33 13.69 0.19
N LEU A 198 1.55 13.18 0.31
CA LEU A 198 2.36 13.27 1.52
C LEU A 198 3.57 14.16 1.29
N ASP A 199 3.74 15.18 2.12
CA ASP A 199 4.98 15.93 2.23
C ASP A 199 5.88 15.24 3.27
N PHE A 200 6.95 14.59 2.80
CA PHE A 200 7.96 13.97 3.63
C PHE A 200 9.09 14.96 3.89
N ASP A 201 9.03 15.63 5.02
CA ASP A 201 10.00 16.64 5.44
C ASP A 201 11.07 16.00 6.33
N PHE A 202 12.31 15.89 5.81
CA PHE A 202 13.42 15.26 6.52
C PHE A 202 13.76 15.95 7.85
N ASP A 203 13.61 17.27 7.92
CA ASP A 203 13.96 18.04 9.12
C ASP A 203 12.91 17.78 10.21
N LYS A 204 11.62 17.83 9.85
CA LYS A 204 10.52 17.52 10.78
C LYS A 204 10.54 16.08 11.27
N VAL A 205 10.87 15.13 10.40
CA VAL A 205 10.94 13.70 10.77
C VAL A 205 12.05 13.44 11.80
N LYS A 206 13.14 14.21 11.78
CA LYS A 206 14.26 14.10 12.73
C LYS A 206 14.05 14.88 14.02
N GLU A 207 13.07 15.76 14.05
CA GLU A 207 12.84 16.63 15.20
C GLU A 207 12.44 15.81 16.44
N LYS A 208 13.11 16.13 17.57
CA LYS A 208 12.83 15.50 18.85
C LYS A 208 11.87 16.36 19.69
N SER A 209 10.68 16.59 19.16
CA SER A 209 9.66 17.41 19.80
C SER A 209 8.30 16.69 19.79
N LYS A 210 7.34 17.26 20.51
CA LYS A 210 5.94 16.80 20.53
C LYS A 210 5.27 16.95 19.17
N ASP A 211 5.81 17.78 18.29
CA ASP A 211 5.26 18.04 16.96
C ASP A 211 5.66 16.94 15.94
N ASN A 212 6.62 16.08 16.33
CA ASN A 212 6.94 14.84 15.61
C ASN A 212 6.15 13.67 16.22
N PRO A 213 5.11 13.18 15.54
CA PRO A 213 4.24 12.14 16.10
C PRO A 213 4.96 10.82 16.36
N LEU A 214 5.96 10.45 15.57
CA LEU A 214 6.76 9.26 15.82
C LEU A 214 7.57 9.41 17.11
N TYR A 215 8.30 10.53 17.24
CA TYR A 215 9.10 10.78 18.44
C TYR A 215 8.22 10.77 19.69
N TYR A 216 7.02 11.36 19.59
CA TYR A 216 6.07 11.42 20.71
C TYR A 216 5.62 10.02 21.17
N VAL A 217 5.33 9.13 20.22
CA VAL A 217 5.01 7.72 20.50
C VAL A 217 6.22 6.98 21.09
N GLN A 218 7.39 7.10 20.48
CA GLN A 218 8.61 6.44 20.96
C GLN A 218 9.00 6.93 22.37
N TYR A 219 8.79 8.20 22.65
CA TYR A 219 9.08 8.78 23.95
C TYR A 219 8.14 8.24 25.05
N SER A 220 6.87 8.01 24.75
CA SER A 220 5.96 7.35 25.69
C SER A 220 6.43 5.93 26.03
N TYR A 221 6.84 5.15 25.03
CA TYR A 221 7.39 3.82 25.22
C TYR A 221 8.67 3.84 26.08
N ALA A 222 9.58 4.79 25.81
CA ALA A 222 10.81 4.93 26.58
C ALA A 222 10.55 5.26 28.05
N ARG A 223 9.56 6.12 28.33
CA ARG A 223 9.11 6.44 29.70
C ARG A 223 8.56 5.20 30.41
N ILE A 224 7.62 4.50 29.79
CA ILE A 224 7.05 3.26 30.35
C ILE A 224 8.16 2.24 30.61
N SER A 225 9.03 2.00 29.66
CA SER A 225 10.16 1.09 29.81
C SER A 225 11.12 1.49 30.96
N SER A 226 11.28 2.79 31.20
CA SER A 226 12.08 3.30 32.33
C SER A 226 11.46 2.97 33.67
N VAL A 227 10.13 3.09 33.80
CA VAL A 227 9.41 2.69 35.03
C VAL A 227 9.60 1.21 35.30
N PHE A 228 9.44 0.35 34.32
CA PHE A 228 9.64 -1.09 34.48
C PHE A 228 11.07 -1.42 34.95
N ARG A 229 12.08 -0.75 34.37
CA ARG A 229 13.49 -0.91 34.85
C ARG A 229 13.68 -0.48 36.28
N HIS A 230 13.04 0.61 36.71
CA HIS A 230 13.13 1.08 38.09
C HIS A 230 12.59 0.10 39.13
N ILE A 231 11.55 -0.64 38.77
CA ILE A 231 10.96 -1.69 39.62
C ILE A 231 11.60 -3.07 39.39
N ASN A 232 12.75 -3.14 38.69
CA ASN A 232 13.44 -4.38 38.32
C ASN A 232 12.57 -5.39 37.59
N LYS A 233 11.69 -4.93 36.71
CA LYS A 233 10.83 -5.74 35.83
C LYS A 233 11.09 -5.42 34.35
N ASN A 234 10.74 -6.36 33.49
CA ASN A 234 10.66 -6.13 32.04
C ASN A 234 9.24 -5.70 31.65
N ILE A 235 9.12 -4.94 30.57
CA ILE A 235 7.83 -4.47 30.06
C ILE A 235 6.90 -5.64 29.66
N ASN A 236 7.46 -6.80 29.37
CA ASN A 236 6.73 -8.02 29.01
C ASN A 236 6.42 -8.92 30.20
N ASP A 237 6.84 -8.56 31.42
CA ASP A 237 6.55 -9.35 32.59
C ASP A 237 5.07 -9.25 32.95
N GLU A 238 4.44 -10.37 33.30
CA GLU A 238 3.10 -10.36 33.83
C GLU A 238 3.06 -9.66 35.19
N ILE A 239 2.20 -8.65 35.30
CA ILE A 239 1.95 -7.97 36.58
C ILE A 239 0.67 -8.57 37.15
N SER A 240 0.81 -9.29 38.29
CA SER A 240 -0.36 -9.75 39.01
C SER A 240 -1.08 -8.57 39.64
N ILE A 241 -2.30 -8.31 39.23
CA ILE A 241 -3.18 -7.27 39.76
C ILE A 241 -4.14 -7.80 40.83
N LYS A 242 -3.80 -8.97 41.43
CA LYS A 242 -4.58 -9.52 42.54
C LYS A 242 -4.46 -8.60 43.77
N ASN A 243 -5.59 -8.16 44.32
CA ASN A 243 -5.74 -7.34 45.50
C ASN A 243 -5.43 -5.83 45.35
N TYR A 244 -5.57 -5.26 44.17
CA TYR A 244 -5.59 -3.81 44.02
C TYR A 244 -7.00 -3.26 44.28
N ASP A 245 -7.08 -2.19 45.04
CA ASP A 245 -8.29 -1.38 45.13
C ASP A 245 -8.34 -0.50 43.86
N PHE A 246 -9.25 -0.83 42.95
CA PHE A 246 -9.35 -0.18 41.64
C PHE A 246 -10.07 1.17 41.71
N ASN A 247 -9.54 2.09 42.51
CA ASN A 247 -10.02 3.47 42.52
C ASN A 247 -9.23 4.30 41.49
N TYR A 248 -9.61 4.19 40.23
CA TYR A 248 -8.95 4.88 39.15
C TYR A 248 -9.29 6.38 39.11
N SER A 249 -8.28 7.22 38.88
CA SER A 249 -8.45 8.62 38.50
C SER A 249 -9.15 8.75 37.14
N ASN A 250 -9.68 9.93 36.86
CA ASN A 250 -10.30 10.21 35.55
C ASN A 250 -9.32 10.05 34.39
N GLU A 251 -8.06 10.39 34.61
CA GLU A 251 -6.98 10.30 33.63
C GLU A 251 -6.60 8.83 33.34
N GLU A 252 -6.55 8.00 34.35
CA GLU A 252 -6.33 6.55 34.18
C GLU A 252 -7.49 5.90 33.44
N ILE A 253 -8.73 6.28 33.74
CA ILE A 253 -9.92 5.84 33.03
C ILE A 253 -9.85 6.18 31.54
N LYS A 254 -9.38 7.39 31.15
CA LYS A 254 -9.21 7.78 29.77
C LYS A 254 -8.21 6.87 29.04
N ILE A 255 -7.08 6.54 29.65
CA ILE A 255 -6.10 5.61 29.09
C ILE A 255 -6.70 4.23 28.90
N ILE A 256 -7.42 3.70 29.92
CA ILE A 256 -8.09 2.40 29.85
C ILE A 256 -9.12 2.38 28.72
N GLN A 257 -9.94 3.42 28.61
CA GLN A 257 -10.91 3.57 27.51
C GLN A 257 -10.21 3.62 26.15
N LYS A 258 -9.07 4.32 26.04
CA LYS A 258 -8.29 4.36 24.81
C LYS A 258 -7.73 2.99 24.46
N LEU A 259 -7.18 2.27 25.42
CA LEU A 259 -6.68 0.90 25.24
C LEU A 259 -7.79 -0.06 24.77
N SER A 260 -9.00 0.06 25.35
CA SER A 260 -10.13 -0.78 24.97
C SER A 260 -10.60 -0.59 23.52
N GLN A 261 -10.27 0.53 22.87
CA GLN A 261 -10.59 0.80 21.47
C GLN A 261 -9.68 0.03 20.48
N TRP A 262 -8.56 -0.52 20.94
CA TRP A 262 -7.56 -1.14 20.05
C TRP A 262 -8.13 -2.23 19.14
N PRO A 263 -8.91 -3.21 19.61
CA PRO A 263 -9.49 -4.23 18.74
C PRO A 263 -10.34 -3.64 17.62
N LEU A 264 -11.16 -2.64 17.93
CA LEU A 264 -12.01 -1.95 16.96
C LEU A 264 -11.18 -1.17 15.93
N VAL A 265 -10.08 -0.52 16.36
CA VAL A 265 -9.17 0.19 15.45
C VAL A 265 -8.57 -0.77 14.43
N ILE A 266 -8.10 -1.95 14.87
CA ILE A 266 -7.55 -2.98 13.98
C ILE A 266 -8.61 -3.51 13.02
N GLU A 267 -9.81 -3.82 13.51
CA GLU A 267 -10.91 -4.30 12.69
C GLU A 267 -11.26 -3.29 11.58
N ILE A 268 -11.42 -2.02 11.93
CA ILE A 268 -11.74 -0.97 10.95
C ILE A 268 -10.57 -0.76 9.97
N ALA A 269 -9.33 -0.70 10.47
CA ALA A 269 -8.15 -0.53 9.62
C ALA A 269 -8.04 -1.65 8.59
N THR A 270 -8.32 -2.89 8.99
CA THR A 270 -8.30 -4.07 8.13
C THR A 270 -9.44 -4.05 7.11
N ASN A 271 -10.68 -3.91 7.58
CA ASN A 271 -11.86 -3.98 6.72
C ASN A 271 -11.91 -2.84 5.68
N LYS A 272 -11.40 -1.66 6.04
CA LYS A 272 -11.36 -0.50 5.14
C LYS A 272 -10.04 -0.38 4.36
N LEU A 273 -9.05 -1.23 4.66
CA LEU A 273 -7.68 -1.13 4.12
C LEU A 273 -7.08 0.27 4.36
N GLU A 274 -7.15 0.71 5.61
CA GLU A 274 -6.74 2.05 6.07
C GLU A 274 -5.67 1.96 7.16
N PRO A 275 -4.42 1.59 6.82
CA PRO A 275 -3.34 1.39 7.81
C PRO A 275 -2.97 2.66 8.59
N HIS A 276 -3.28 3.85 8.08
CA HIS A 276 -3.03 5.14 8.75
C HIS A 276 -3.76 5.28 10.10
N ARG A 277 -4.79 4.49 10.35
CA ARG A 277 -5.48 4.48 11.65
C ARG A 277 -4.61 4.01 12.79
N ILE A 278 -3.62 3.16 12.51
CA ILE A 278 -2.71 2.63 13.52
C ILE A 278 -1.75 3.72 14.03
N PRO A 279 -0.98 4.44 13.20
CA PRO A 279 -0.18 5.59 13.66
C PRO A 279 -1.01 6.67 14.38
N THR A 280 -2.23 6.95 13.88
CA THR A 280 -3.13 7.90 14.53
C THR A 280 -3.50 7.45 15.94
N TYR A 281 -3.94 6.20 16.09
CA TYR A 281 -4.28 5.63 17.40
C TYR A 281 -3.08 5.65 18.37
N LEU A 282 -1.89 5.28 17.89
CA LEU A 282 -0.68 5.30 18.72
C LEU A 282 -0.33 6.71 19.22
N TYR A 283 -0.47 7.71 18.36
CA TYR A 283 -0.25 9.11 18.72
C TYR A 283 -1.26 9.59 19.77
N GLU A 284 -2.54 9.27 19.59
CA GLU A 284 -3.60 9.63 20.54
C GLU A 284 -3.40 8.93 21.90
N LEU A 285 -3.06 7.64 21.90
CA LEU A 285 -2.74 6.89 23.13
C LEU A 285 -1.51 7.49 23.85
N ALA A 286 -0.46 7.83 23.08
CA ALA A 286 0.72 8.48 23.64
C ALA A 286 0.37 9.85 24.25
N SER A 287 -0.57 10.59 23.63
CA SER A 287 -1.04 11.89 24.13
C SER A 287 -1.74 11.76 25.49
N GLU A 288 -2.65 10.80 25.63
CA GLU A 288 -3.30 10.52 26.92
C GLU A 288 -2.27 10.11 27.99
N PHE A 289 -1.33 9.24 27.62
CA PHE A 289 -0.27 8.83 28.54
C PHE A 289 0.62 9.99 28.97
N HIS A 290 1.04 10.87 28.07
CA HIS A 290 1.88 12.02 28.43
C HIS A 290 1.12 13.05 29.28
N SER A 291 -0.19 13.21 29.05
CA SER A 291 -1.04 14.04 29.88
C SER A 291 -1.09 13.52 31.33
N TYR A 292 -1.33 12.22 31.50
CA TYR A 292 -1.29 11.55 32.80
C TYR A 292 0.09 11.66 33.47
N TRP A 293 1.16 11.38 32.72
CA TRP A 293 2.54 11.45 33.24
C TRP A 293 2.91 12.82 33.79
N ASN A 294 2.40 13.88 33.19
CA ASN A 294 2.74 15.24 33.62
C ASN A 294 2.05 15.63 34.94
N LEU A 295 0.93 15.01 35.32
CA LEU A 295 0.28 15.24 36.61
C LEU A 295 1.20 14.88 37.80
N GLY A 296 2.01 13.81 37.68
CA GLY A 296 2.94 13.39 38.72
C GLY A 296 4.21 14.24 38.82
N LYS A 297 4.29 15.38 38.11
CA LYS A 297 5.44 16.30 38.24
C LYS A 297 5.14 17.49 39.18
N ASP A 298 3.88 17.68 39.49
CA ASP A 298 3.42 18.80 40.33
C ASP A 298 3.26 18.39 41.80
N ASP A 299 3.52 17.09 42.11
CA ASP A 299 3.67 16.51 43.45
C ASP A 299 5.14 16.28 43.82
#